data_d7a49eb79a5538a34d4f04c24a929369
#
_entry.id   d7a49eb79a5538a34d4f04c24a929369
#
_cell.length_a   1.000
_cell.length_b   1.000
_cell.length_c   1.000
_cell.angle_alpha   90.00
_cell.angle_beta   90.00
_cell.angle_gamma   90.00
#
_symmetry.space_group_name_H-M   'P 1'
#
loop_
_entity.id
_entity.type
_entity.pdbx_description
1 polymer ?
#
loop_
_entity_poly.entity_id
_entity_poly.type
_entity_poly.pdbx_seq_one_letter_code
_entity_poly.pdbx_strand_id
1 'polypeptide(L)'
;ELTLKEKKVTFYSRSRKTLWTKGETSGNFLIAKEMYLDCDQDTILVKAQPMGPVCHKGTTSCFKTDDTEGFIRKLEKVVYGRKEERPKGSYTVELFDAGVNRMAQKIGEEAVESVIEAVNNNDERFIYESSDLIYHLLVLLASKNMTIADLEKELYKRHK
;
A
#
# COMPACT_ATOMS: atom_id res chain seq x y z
N GLU A 1 -3.68 28.37 -4.47
CA GLU A 1 -4.30 29.01 -3.28
C GLU A 1 -5.51 28.24 -2.77
N LEU A 2 -6.54 27.92 -3.60
CA LEU A 2 -7.74 27.20 -3.15
C LEU A 2 -7.44 25.84 -2.52
N THR A 3 -6.57 25.03 -3.16
CA THR A 3 -6.17 23.72 -2.62
C THR A 3 -5.57 23.83 -1.22
N LEU A 4 -4.74 24.84 -0.97
CA LEU A 4 -4.14 25.10 0.35
C LEU A 4 -5.18 25.52 1.38
N LYS A 5 -6.11 26.37 1.00
CA LYS A 5 -7.16 26.90 1.87
C LYS A 5 -8.17 25.81 2.25
N GLU A 6 -8.65 25.06 1.27
CA GLU A 6 -9.73 24.07 1.46
C GLU A 6 -9.24 22.67 1.74
N LYS A 7 -7.92 22.43 1.60
CA LYS A 7 -7.28 21.11 1.67
C LYS A 7 -7.89 20.08 0.69
N LYS A 8 -8.60 20.54 -0.31
CA LYS A 8 -9.18 19.73 -1.39
C LYS A 8 -8.51 20.10 -2.71
N VAL A 9 -8.10 19.08 -3.48
CA VAL A 9 -7.37 19.32 -4.73
C VAL A 9 -8.29 19.98 -5.76
N THR A 10 -7.92 21.19 -6.18
CA THR A 10 -8.62 22.02 -7.15
C THR A 10 -7.73 22.22 -8.37
N PHE A 11 -8.31 22.01 -9.56
CA PHE A 11 -7.67 22.16 -10.86
C PHE A 11 -8.32 23.28 -11.64
N TYR A 12 -7.62 23.82 -12.64
CA TYR A 12 -8.26 24.57 -13.70
C TYR A 12 -8.75 23.61 -14.80
N SER A 13 -10.05 23.49 -14.97
CA SER A 13 -10.64 22.67 -16.02
C SER A 13 -10.63 23.43 -17.36
N ARG A 14 -9.82 22.98 -18.30
CA ARG A 14 -9.73 23.57 -19.64
C ARG A 14 -11.05 23.46 -20.42
N SER A 15 -11.77 22.35 -20.26
CA SER A 15 -13.05 22.12 -20.93
C SER A 15 -14.17 22.98 -20.35
N ARG A 16 -14.17 23.22 -19.04
CA ARG A 16 -15.17 24.04 -18.32
C ARG A 16 -14.74 25.50 -18.22
N LYS A 17 -13.50 25.82 -18.56
CA LYS A 17 -12.88 27.16 -18.43
C LYS A 17 -13.03 27.79 -17.04
N THR A 18 -12.98 26.94 -15.97
CA THR A 18 -13.14 27.36 -14.58
C THR A 18 -12.34 26.52 -13.65
N LEU A 19 -12.13 26.99 -12.43
CA LEU A 19 -11.59 26.18 -11.33
C LEU A 19 -12.60 25.10 -10.95
N TRP A 20 -12.11 23.90 -10.72
CA TRP A 20 -12.92 22.75 -10.39
C TRP A 20 -12.26 21.92 -9.29
N THR A 21 -13.00 21.69 -8.21
CA THR A 21 -12.53 20.83 -7.11
C THR A 21 -12.89 19.39 -7.40
N LYS A 22 -11.88 18.51 -7.42
CA LYS A 22 -12.10 17.08 -7.67
C LYS A 22 -13.01 16.50 -6.59
N GLY A 23 -14.11 15.88 -7.02
CA GLY A 23 -15.12 15.31 -6.12
C GLY A 23 -16.34 16.22 -5.88
N GLU A 24 -16.36 17.43 -6.41
CA GLU A 24 -17.46 18.39 -6.23
C GLU A 24 -18.83 17.80 -6.60
N THR A 25 -18.90 16.98 -7.67
CA THR A 25 -20.14 16.33 -8.11
C THR A 25 -20.39 14.97 -7.48
N SER A 26 -19.32 14.20 -7.21
CA SER A 26 -19.42 12.79 -6.78
C SER A 26 -19.30 12.59 -5.27
N GLY A 27 -18.89 13.60 -4.52
CA GLY A 27 -18.50 13.47 -3.10
C GLY A 27 -17.11 12.86 -2.89
N ASN A 28 -16.49 12.29 -3.94
CA ASN A 28 -15.18 11.63 -3.86
C ASN A 28 -14.04 12.67 -3.98
N PHE A 29 -13.81 13.41 -2.92
CA PHE A 29 -12.76 14.42 -2.87
C PHE A 29 -11.36 13.81 -2.81
N LEU A 30 -10.37 14.56 -3.29
CA LEU A 30 -8.95 14.32 -3.05
C LEU A 30 -8.48 15.28 -1.97
N ILE A 31 -8.18 14.76 -0.79
CA ILE A 31 -7.69 15.56 0.34
C ILE A 31 -6.18 15.75 0.17
N ALA A 32 -5.73 16.98 -0.04
CA ALA A 32 -4.32 17.31 -0.15
C ALA A 32 -3.63 17.10 1.21
N LYS A 33 -2.56 16.29 1.23
CA LYS A 33 -1.74 16.00 2.41
C LYS A 33 -0.44 16.77 2.37
N GLU A 34 0.24 16.70 1.24
CA GLU A 34 1.56 17.31 1.04
C GLU A 34 1.61 17.96 -0.34
N MET A 35 2.34 19.04 -0.46
CA MET A 35 2.55 19.75 -1.71
C MET A 35 4.02 20.13 -1.84
N TYR A 36 4.60 19.89 -3.01
CA TYR A 36 6.00 20.17 -3.32
C TYR A 36 6.08 20.92 -4.64
N LEU A 37 6.97 21.89 -4.70
CA LEU A 37 7.40 22.50 -5.96
C LEU A 37 8.55 21.65 -6.54
N ASP A 38 8.63 21.57 -7.84
CA ASP A 38 9.80 20.99 -8.51
C ASP A 38 10.99 21.97 -8.50
N CYS A 39 12.10 21.58 -9.16
CA CYS A 39 13.37 22.28 -9.05
C CYS A 39 13.36 23.67 -9.71
N ASP A 40 12.54 23.91 -10.73
CA ASP A 40 12.38 25.21 -11.43
C ASP A 40 11.07 25.93 -11.07
N GLN A 41 10.29 25.37 -10.15
CA GLN A 41 9.09 25.93 -9.54
C GLN A 41 7.92 26.18 -10.51
N ASP A 42 7.89 25.46 -11.62
CA ASP A 42 6.81 25.56 -12.60
C ASP A 42 5.75 24.46 -12.45
N THR A 43 6.05 23.40 -11.69
CA THR A 43 5.17 22.25 -11.46
C THR A 43 4.93 22.01 -9.96
N ILE A 44 3.71 21.64 -9.60
CA ILE A 44 3.33 21.34 -8.22
C ILE A 44 2.95 19.86 -8.11
N LEU A 45 3.72 19.08 -7.35
CA LEU A 45 3.34 17.74 -6.94
C LEU A 45 2.41 17.80 -5.72
N VAL A 46 1.22 17.27 -5.86
CA VAL A 46 0.25 17.17 -4.75
C VAL A 46 0.07 15.71 -4.37
N LYS A 47 0.49 15.34 -3.16
CA LYS A 47 0.12 14.06 -2.56
C LYS A 47 -1.25 14.18 -1.92
N ALA A 48 -2.20 13.41 -2.39
CA ALA A 48 -3.58 13.48 -1.94
C ALA A 48 -4.14 12.13 -1.51
N GLN A 49 -5.00 12.15 -0.49
CA GLN A 49 -5.76 10.99 -0.05
C GLN A 49 -7.14 11.01 -0.71
N PRO A 50 -7.51 9.99 -1.51
CA PRO A 50 -8.85 9.90 -2.06
C PRO A 50 -9.84 9.50 -0.96
N MET A 51 -11.04 10.09 -0.97
CA MET A 51 -12.17 9.73 -0.11
C MET A 51 -13.07 8.65 -0.72
N GLY A 52 -12.78 8.24 -1.95
CA GLY A 52 -13.53 7.24 -2.68
C GLY A 52 -12.94 7.05 -4.08
N PRO A 53 -13.63 6.32 -4.98
CA PRO A 53 -13.17 6.11 -6.34
C PRO A 53 -12.84 7.41 -7.07
N VAL A 54 -11.63 7.50 -7.63
CA VAL A 54 -11.18 8.72 -8.32
C VAL A 54 -11.73 8.80 -9.73
N CYS A 55 -11.90 7.65 -10.38
CA CYS A 55 -12.45 7.56 -11.73
C CYS A 55 -13.98 7.69 -11.74
N HIS A 56 -14.53 8.36 -12.74
CA HIS A 56 -15.99 8.46 -12.96
C HIS A 56 -16.66 7.10 -13.24
N LYS A 57 -15.88 6.07 -13.57
CA LYS A 57 -16.35 4.68 -13.75
C LYS A 57 -16.36 3.87 -12.44
N GLY A 58 -16.09 4.49 -11.30
CA GLY A 58 -16.06 3.83 -9.99
C GLY A 58 -14.77 3.08 -9.68
N THR A 59 -13.74 3.20 -10.51
CA THR A 59 -12.42 2.59 -10.25
C THR A 59 -11.50 3.54 -9.46
N THR A 60 -10.50 2.98 -8.80
CA THR A 60 -9.50 3.75 -8.03
C THR A 60 -8.66 4.68 -8.91
N SER A 61 -8.46 4.31 -10.18
CA SER A 61 -7.69 5.06 -11.17
C SER A 61 -8.42 5.12 -12.51
N CYS A 62 -8.17 6.16 -13.30
CA CYS A 62 -8.61 6.26 -14.70
C CYS A 62 -7.73 5.43 -15.65
N PHE A 63 -6.58 5.01 -15.20
CA PHE A 63 -5.68 4.14 -15.95
C PHE A 63 -6.08 2.68 -15.73
N LYS A 64 -6.18 1.91 -16.81
CA LYS A 64 -6.42 0.47 -16.78
C LYS A 64 -5.10 -0.24 -16.44
N THR A 65 -4.67 -0.11 -15.20
CA THR A 65 -3.56 -0.88 -14.66
C THR A 65 -4.12 -1.89 -13.68
N ASP A 66 -3.59 -3.09 -13.64
CA ASP A 66 -3.83 -4.00 -12.54
C ASP A 66 -3.42 -3.29 -11.25
N ASP A 67 -4.32 -3.24 -10.26
CA ASP A 67 -4.11 -2.48 -9.02
C ASP A 67 -3.15 -3.21 -8.06
N THR A 68 -2.07 -3.75 -8.64
CA THR A 68 -1.01 -4.45 -7.90
C THR A 68 0.09 -3.51 -7.42
N GLU A 69 0.23 -2.32 -8.02
CA GLU A 69 1.23 -1.33 -7.60
C GLU A 69 0.99 -0.91 -6.13
N GLY A 70 2.01 -1.07 -5.33
CA GLY A 70 1.94 -0.77 -3.90
C GLY A 70 1.05 -1.74 -3.10
N PHE A 71 0.68 -2.91 -3.65
CA PHE A 71 -0.20 -3.87 -2.98
C PHE A 71 0.38 -4.37 -1.65
N ILE A 72 1.69 -4.57 -1.55
CA ILE A 72 2.34 -4.97 -0.28
C ILE A 72 2.03 -3.98 0.84
N ARG A 73 2.04 -2.68 0.57
CA ARG A 73 1.66 -1.65 1.55
C ARG A 73 0.16 -1.65 1.89
N LYS A 74 -0.70 -2.04 0.94
CA LYS A 74 -2.13 -2.23 1.20
C LYS A 74 -2.35 -3.45 2.09
N LEU A 75 -1.66 -4.56 1.79
CA LEU A 75 -1.70 -5.79 2.58
C LEU A 75 -1.18 -5.55 4.01
N GLU A 76 -0.11 -4.80 4.18
CA GLU A 76 0.40 -4.39 5.49
C GLU A 76 -0.69 -3.70 6.32
N LYS A 77 -1.41 -2.74 5.74
CA LYS A 77 -2.52 -2.06 6.44
C LYS A 77 -3.63 -3.03 6.85
N VAL A 78 -3.94 -4.02 6.01
CA VAL A 78 -4.91 -5.07 6.34
C VAL A 78 -4.42 -5.92 7.51
N VAL A 79 -3.14 -6.30 7.53
CA VAL A 79 -2.52 -7.05 8.63
C VAL A 79 -2.59 -6.25 9.94
N TYR A 80 -2.24 -4.96 9.91
CA TYR A 80 -2.37 -4.08 11.08
C TYR A 80 -3.82 -3.94 11.54
N GLY A 81 -4.76 -3.74 10.62
CA GLY A 81 -6.19 -3.69 10.95
C GLY A 81 -6.65 -4.97 11.64
N ARG A 82 -6.24 -6.15 11.15
CA ARG A 82 -6.58 -7.44 11.78
C ARG A 82 -5.94 -7.62 13.17
N LYS A 83 -4.75 -7.05 13.38
CA LYS A 83 -4.11 -7.03 14.71
C LYS A 83 -4.93 -6.23 15.71
N GLU A 84 -5.47 -5.08 15.33
CA GLU A 84 -6.25 -4.19 16.20
C GLU A 84 -7.71 -4.67 16.38
N GLU A 85 -8.39 -4.99 15.28
CA GLU A 85 -9.81 -5.31 15.24
C GLU A 85 -10.11 -6.76 15.65
N ARG A 86 -9.14 -7.66 15.48
CA ARG A 86 -9.19 -9.09 15.84
C ARG A 86 -10.47 -9.81 15.35
N PRO A 87 -10.78 -9.74 14.04
CA PRO A 87 -11.99 -10.36 13.51
C PRO A 87 -12.00 -11.88 13.71
N LYS A 88 -13.16 -12.42 14.10
CA LYS A 88 -13.37 -13.85 14.33
C LYS A 88 -13.05 -14.68 13.05
N GLY A 89 -12.34 -15.79 13.21
CA GLY A 89 -11.99 -16.70 12.09
C GLY A 89 -10.91 -16.16 11.16
N SER A 90 -10.18 -15.14 11.57
CA SER A 90 -9.05 -14.62 10.79
C SER A 90 -7.77 -15.39 11.09
N TYR A 91 -7.22 -16.03 10.06
CA TYR A 91 -5.91 -16.69 10.14
C TYR A 91 -4.79 -15.76 10.64
N THR A 92 -4.81 -14.49 10.23
CA THR A 92 -3.84 -13.49 10.72
C THR A 92 -3.93 -13.33 12.24
N VAL A 93 -5.15 -13.35 12.79
CA VAL A 93 -5.39 -13.26 14.25
C VAL A 93 -4.89 -14.52 14.94
N GLU A 94 -5.13 -15.70 14.37
CA GLU A 94 -4.60 -16.97 14.90
C GLU A 94 -3.08 -16.98 14.97
N LEU A 95 -2.40 -16.41 13.97
CA LEU A 95 -0.94 -16.26 13.99
C LEU A 95 -0.47 -15.33 15.11
N PHE A 96 -1.15 -14.21 15.36
CA PHE A 96 -0.83 -13.32 16.47
C PHE A 96 -1.03 -14.02 17.81
N ASP A 97 -2.12 -14.80 17.95
CA ASP A 97 -2.41 -15.56 19.18
C ASP A 97 -1.41 -16.67 19.45
N ALA A 98 -0.93 -17.34 18.40
CA ALA A 98 0.10 -18.37 18.49
C ALA A 98 1.49 -17.81 18.84
N GLY A 99 1.69 -16.50 18.72
CA GLY A 99 2.89 -15.80 19.17
C GLY A 99 4.06 -15.83 18.17
N VAL A 100 5.14 -15.14 18.57
CA VAL A 100 6.30 -14.87 17.71
C VAL A 100 6.97 -16.14 17.19
N ASN A 101 7.04 -17.20 18.00
CA ASN A 101 7.67 -18.45 17.58
C ASN A 101 6.95 -19.09 16.40
N ARG A 102 5.62 -19.10 16.39
CA ARG A 102 4.84 -19.64 15.28
C ARG A 102 4.99 -18.78 14.02
N MET A 103 4.95 -17.45 14.17
CA MET A 103 5.17 -16.53 13.04
C MET A 103 6.56 -16.71 12.44
N ALA A 104 7.61 -16.83 13.27
CA ALA A 104 8.98 -17.07 12.82
C ALA A 104 9.15 -18.44 12.15
N GLN A 105 8.50 -19.47 12.69
CA GLN A 105 8.47 -20.80 12.08
C GLN A 105 7.88 -20.75 10.67
N LYS A 106 6.74 -20.06 10.47
CA LYS A 106 6.11 -19.91 9.17
C LYS A 106 7.04 -19.23 8.16
N ILE A 107 7.74 -18.17 8.54
CA ILE A 107 8.74 -17.54 7.67
C ILE A 107 9.81 -18.54 7.22
N GLY A 108 10.30 -19.39 8.15
CA GLY A 108 11.28 -20.41 7.82
C GLY A 108 10.74 -21.48 6.87
N GLU A 109 9.51 -21.95 7.09
CA GLU A 109 8.81 -22.90 6.21
C GLU A 109 8.72 -22.33 4.78
N GLU A 110 8.11 -21.15 4.61
CA GLU A 110 7.88 -20.53 3.29
C GLU A 110 9.20 -20.16 2.58
N ALA A 111 10.23 -19.78 3.33
CA ALA A 111 11.55 -19.50 2.76
C ALA A 111 12.19 -20.78 2.17
N VAL A 112 12.10 -21.91 2.89
CA VAL A 112 12.64 -23.19 2.42
C VAL A 112 11.84 -23.68 1.21
N GLU A 113 10.51 -23.59 1.23
CA GLU A 113 9.64 -23.97 0.12
C GLU A 113 9.92 -23.12 -1.13
N SER A 114 10.10 -21.79 -0.98
CA SER A 114 10.52 -20.91 -2.08
C SER A 114 11.86 -21.35 -2.70
N VAL A 115 12.85 -21.71 -1.88
CA VAL A 115 14.15 -22.19 -2.38
C VAL A 115 14.02 -23.51 -3.13
N ILE A 116 13.22 -24.45 -2.61
CA ILE A 116 12.96 -25.74 -3.26
C ILE A 116 12.34 -25.54 -4.65
N GLU A 117 11.31 -24.70 -4.74
CA GLU A 117 10.63 -24.46 -6.01
C GLU A 117 11.50 -23.71 -7.01
N ALA A 118 12.35 -22.79 -6.55
CA ALA A 118 13.35 -22.12 -7.41
C ALA A 118 14.36 -23.11 -7.99
N VAL A 119 14.87 -24.06 -7.18
CA VAL A 119 15.82 -25.09 -7.64
C VAL A 119 15.13 -26.07 -8.63
N ASN A 120 13.86 -26.36 -8.42
CA ASN A 120 13.07 -27.23 -9.29
C ASN A 120 12.63 -26.53 -10.58
N ASN A 121 12.91 -25.24 -10.79
CA ASN A 121 12.44 -24.41 -11.90
C ASN A 121 10.89 -24.40 -12.03
N ASN A 122 10.19 -24.41 -10.91
CA ASN A 122 8.75 -24.32 -10.86
C ASN A 122 8.32 -22.88 -10.54
N ASP A 123 8.32 -22.02 -11.56
CA ASP A 123 8.10 -20.58 -11.41
C ASP A 123 6.76 -20.24 -10.76
N GLU A 124 5.69 -20.98 -11.06
CA GLU A 124 4.36 -20.77 -10.51
C GLU A 124 4.36 -20.99 -8.98
N ARG A 125 4.91 -22.13 -8.53
CA ARG A 125 5.01 -22.45 -7.10
C ARG A 125 6.00 -21.54 -6.40
N PHE A 126 7.11 -21.18 -7.06
CA PHE A 126 8.08 -20.22 -6.51
C PHE A 126 7.43 -18.88 -6.19
N ILE A 127 6.60 -18.34 -7.10
CA ILE A 127 5.85 -17.09 -6.85
C ILE A 127 4.86 -17.28 -5.70
N TYR A 128 4.19 -18.42 -5.65
CA TYR A 128 3.22 -18.73 -4.59
C TYR A 128 3.90 -18.71 -3.21
N GLU A 129 4.93 -19.54 -3.00
CA GLU A 129 5.63 -19.65 -1.71
C GLU A 129 6.35 -18.35 -1.32
N SER A 130 6.92 -17.63 -2.31
CA SER A 130 7.53 -16.31 -2.07
C SER A 130 6.50 -15.27 -1.65
N SER A 131 5.26 -15.38 -2.12
CA SER A 131 4.17 -14.50 -1.71
C SER A 131 3.74 -14.78 -0.27
N ASP A 132 3.67 -16.05 0.12
CA ASP A 132 3.38 -16.46 1.49
C ASP A 132 4.51 -16.06 2.45
N LEU A 133 5.77 -16.16 2.02
CA LEU A 133 6.92 -15.63 2.76
C LEU A 133 6.78 -14.14 3.05
N ILE A 134 6.43 -13.32 2.05
CA ILE A 134 6.21 -11.88 2.23
C ILE A 134 5.03 -11.63 3.19
N TYR A 135 3.94 -12.36 3.04
CA TYR A 135 2.79 -12.24 3.93
C TYR A 135 3.16 -12.52 5.40
N HIS A 136 3.83 -13.64 5.66
CA HIS A 136 4.26 -14.01 7.02
C HIS A 136 5.30 -13.03 7.60
N LEU A 137 6.15 -12.44 6.75
CA LEU A 137 7.06 -11.39 7.15
C LEU A 137 6.31 -10.12 7.60
N LEU A 138 5.26 -9.70 6.87
CA LEU A 138 4.43 -8.57 7.27
C LEU A 138 3.73 -8.82 8.62
N VAL A 139 3.24 -10.04 8.86
CA VAL A 139 2.62 -10.41 10.15
C VAL A 139 3.65 -10.32 11.28
N LEU A 140 4.86 -10.84 11.09
CA LEU A 140 5.92 -10.75 12.09
C LEU A 140 6.36 -9.31 12.35
N LEU A 141 6.52 -8.48 11.31
CA LEU A 141 6.82 -7.06 11.44
C LEU A 141 5.74 -6.36 12.26
N ALA A 142 4.46 -6.58 11.94
CA ALA A 142 3.35 -6.00 12.67
C ALA A 142 3.34 -6.42 14.13
N SER A 143 3.69 -7.68 14.46
CA SER A 143 3.80 -8.15 15.84
C SER A 143 4.85 -7.37 16.65
N LYS A 144 5.88 -6.88 15.98
CA LYS A 144 6.97 -6.06 16.56
C LYS A 144 6.73 -4.55 16.41
N ASN A 145 5.56 -4.10 15.95
CA ASN A 145 5.25 -2.71 15.62
C ASN A 145 6.20 -2.08 14.58
N MET A 146 6.72 -2.90 13.67
CA MET A 146 7.58 -2.51 12.55
C MET A 146 6.81 -2.59 11.24
N THR A 147 7.25 -1.84 10.25
CA THR A 147 6.62 -1.73 8.93
C THR A 147 7.58 -2.12 7.81
N ILE A 148 7.04 -2.35 6.62
CA ILE A 148 7.86 -2.55 5.42
C ILE A 148 8.74 -1.31 5.14
N ALA A 149 8.30 -0.12 5.53
CA ALA A 149 9.09 1.10 5.41
C ALA A 149 10.38 1.08 6.26
N ASP A 150 10.39 0.34 7.35
CA ASP A 150 11.61 0.19 8.17
C ASP A 150 12.63 -0.69 7.46
N LEU A 151 12.19 -1.73 6.75
CA LEU A 151 13.05 -2.55 5.90
C LEU A 151 13.56 -1.75 4.70
N GLU A 152 12.70 -0.97 4.04
CA GLU A 152 13.09 -0.11 2.92
C GLU A 152 14.17 0.89 3.35
N LYS A 153 14.03 1.53 4.51
CA LYS A 153 15.05 2.44 5.05
C LYS A 153 16.39 1.74 5.26
N GLU A 154 16.37 0.53 5.80
CA GLU A 154 17.60 -0.22 6.05
C GLU A 154 18.26 -0.66 4.74
N LEU A 155 17.48 -1.15 3.77
CA LEU A 155 17.98 -1.48 2.43
C LEU A 155 18.55 -0.24 1.73
N TYR A 156 17.87 0.89 1.81
CA TYR A 156 18.34 2.15 1.23
C TYR A 156 19.68 2.60 1.81
N LYS A 157 19.90 2.44 3.13
CA LYS A 157 21.19 2.75 3.76
C LYS A 157 22.34 1.90 3.23
N ARG A 158 22.06 0.63 2.85
CA ARG A 158 23.05 -0.30 2.31
C ARG A 158 23.29 -0.13 0.82
N HIS A 159 22.37 0.54 0.13
CA HIS A 159 22.46 0.83 -1.30
C HIS A 159 23.28 2.11 -1.51
N LYS A 160 24.61 1.99 -1.37
CA LYS A 160 25.57 3.07 -1.63
C LYS A 160 26.47 2.71 -2.78
#